data_3a9aef33e2eaf33dc9b7706748c6379d
#
_entry.id   3a9aef33e2eaf33dc9b7706748c6379d
#
_cell.length_a   1.000
_cell.length_b   1.000
_cell.length_c   1.000
_cell.angle_alpha   90.00
_cell.angle_beta   90.00
_cell.angle_gamma   90.00
#
_symmetry.space_group_name_H-M   'P 1'
#
loop_
_entity.id
_entity.type
_entity.pdbx_description
1 polymer ?
#
loop_
_entity_poly.entity_id
_entity_poly.type
_entity_poly.pdbx_seq_one_letter_code
_entity_poly.pdbx_strand_id
1 'polypeptide(L)'
;MPPSLTTGFAQHMAPGIRQIVGTNLEGRKSYYSMLNNVETTVRNYEDYLAGVGLPVAVEKPQGQNIQAFDPIEGLTKRLTPKVYAIAMEVSEEAWDDDLYANKGSAIRDGANGLADSLAERVEIEAHRPWTVEGFNTSGSFWPVLPDNSAFFSASHSPLFGGVGPIQGNRPSTDADLSITSLRAGLIQFRKYKNDQGLRIPAISQPTTLIVSPDDEYNAMEIIKSPERPDTANRAINVTPSLSILVDPYLSDDTDAWFLQAKKHYAYFLWRKRPVLDSFDDRRARVAIHTILGRFSNAPVHWLGNYGSTGA
;
A
#
# COMPACT_ATOMS: atom_id res chain seq x y z
N MET A 1 29.55 -25.01 45.45
CA MET A 1 29.39 -23.92 44.51
C MET A 1 27.91 -23.81 44.17
N PRO A 2 27.28 -22.66 44.25
CA PRO A 2 25.92 -22.53 43.73
C PRO A 2 25.96 -22.82 42.23
N PRO A 3 24.95 -23.54 41.67
CA PRO A 3 24.90 -23.75 40.24
C PRO A 3 24.84 -22.39 39.57
N SER A 4 25.76 -22.14 38.63
CA SER A 4 25.69 -20.97 37.79
C SER A 4 24.33 -21.04 37.07
N LEU A 5 23.48 -20.06 37.31
CA LEU A 5 22.28 -19.85 36.49
C LEU A 5 22.73 -19.52 35.10
N THR A 6 22.90 -20.53 34.27
CA THR A 6 23.12 -20.34 32.83
C THR A 6 21.86 -19.67 32.31
N THR A 7 21.96 -18.42 31.94
CA THR A 7 20.95 -17.76 31.06
C THR A 7 20.69 -18.69 29.90
N GLY A 8 19.44 -18.91 29.53
CA GLY A 8 19.08 -19.86 28.48
C GLY A 8 19.82 -19.59 27.18
N PHE A 9 20.10 -20.63 26.45
CA PHE A 9 20.88 -20.61 25.19
C PHE A 9 20.36 -19.53 24.20
N ALA A 10 19.04 -19.44 24.00
CA ALA A 10 18.43 -18.41 23.16
C ALA A 10 18.71 -16.99 23.64
N GLN A 11 18.83 -16.76 24.95
CA GLN A 11 19.13 -15.44 25.49
C GLN A 11 20.57 -14.99 25.22
N HIS A 12 21.51 -15.92 25.09
CA HIS A 12 22.88 -15.61 24.68
C HIS A 12 22.96 -15.19 23.21
N MET A 13 22.18 -15.82 22.33
CA MET A 13 22.16 -15.50 20.90
C MET A 13 21.34 -14.25 20.59
N ALA A 14 20.31 -13.96 21.37
CA ALA A 14 19.34 -12.90 21.12
C ALA A 14 19.95 -11.51 20.82
N PRO A 15 21.01 -11.02 21.50
CA PRO A 15 21.58 -9.71 21.21
C PRO A 15 22.20 -9.63 19.81
N GLY A 16 22.93 -10.68 19.39
CA GLY A 16 23.55 -10.74 18.05
C GLY A 16 22.49 -10.80 16.95
N ILE A 17 21.50 -11.67 17.12
CA ILE A 17 20.39 -11.80 16.16
C ILE A 17 19.56 -10.52 16.09
N ARG A 18 19.27 -9.84 17.21
CA ARG A 18 18.60 -8.55 17.23
C ARG A 18 19.35 -7.48 16.45
N GLN A 19 20.66 -7.44 16.57
CA GLN A 19 21.49 -6.50 15.83
C GLN A 19 21.42 -6.77 14.33
N ILE A 20 21.54 -8.02 13.90
CA ILE A 20 21.47 -8.44 12.49
C ILE A 20 20.09 -8.06 11.91
N VAL A 21 19.03 -8.49 12.55
CA VAL A 21 17.64 -8.22 12.14
C VAL A 21 17.35 -6.71 12.11
N GLY A 22 17.77 -5.96 13.12
CA GLY A 22 17.59 -4.51 13.18
C GLY A 22 18.29 -3.79 12.03
N THR A 23 19.56 -4.11 11.79
CA THR A 23 20.33 -3.51 10.70
C THR A 23 19.74 -3.83 9.32
N ASN A 24 19.24 -5.05 9.12
CA ASN A 24 18.61 -5.46 7.87
C ASN A 24 17.30 -4.68 7.65
N LEU A 25 16.42 -4.61 8.64
CA LEU A 25 15.14 -3.90 8.53
C LEU A 25 15.33 -2.39 8.29
N GLU A 26 16.35 -1.77 8.90
CA GLU A 26 16.65 -0.34 8.72
C GLU A 26 17.25 -0.03 7.34
N GLY A 27 18.05 -0.95 6.80
CA GLY A 27 18.70 -0.79 5.50
C GLY A 27 17.81 -1.04 4.29
N ARG A 28 16.64 -1.67 4.48
CA ARG A 28 15.75 -2.05 3.37
C ARG A 28 14.92 -0.87 2.89
N LYS A 29 14.92 -0.64 1.57
CA LYS A 29 14.01 0.32 0.93
C LYS A 29 12.58 -0.17 1.06
N SER A 30 11.69 0.68 1.55
CA SER A 30 10.28 0.39 1.74
C SER A 30 9.44 1.10 0.68
N TYR A 31 8.64 0.35 -0.05
CA TYR A 31 7.71 0.87 -1.06
C TYR A 31 6.31 1.08 -0.50
N TYR A 32 5.88 0.27 0.47
CA TYR A 32 4.51 0.35 1.03
C TYR A 32 4.15 1.75 1.56
N SER A 33 5.14 2.47 2.09
CA SER A 33 4.95 3.83 2.62
C SER A 33 4.82 4.91 1.53
N MET A 34 5.19 4.58 0.28
CA MET A 34 5.05 5.48 -0.87
C MET A 34 3.67 5.37 -1.49
N LEU A 35 3.06 4.19 -1.40
CA LEU A 35 1.75 3.86 -1.97
C LEU A 35 0.59 4.12 -1.02
N ASN A 36 0.81 3.97 0.29
CA ASN A 36 -0.25 3.96 1.29
C ASN A 36 -0.01 5.02 2.37
N ASN A 37 -1.09 5.57 2.91
CA ASN A 37 -1.04 6.37 4.13
C ASN A 37 -0.80 5.43 5.33
N VAL A 38 0.35 5.56 5.97
CA VAL A 38 0.74 4.69 7.08
C VAL A 38 0.26 5.24 8.40
N GLU A 39 -0.59 4.48 9.07
CA GLU A 39 -1.13 4.81 10.39
C GLU A 39 -0.78 3.74 11.43
N THR A 40 -0.95 4.07 12.70
CA THR A 40 -0.67 3.15 13.81
C THR A 40 -1.85 3.16 14.78
N THR A 41 -2.27 1.98 15.23
CA THR A 41 -3.34 1.81 16.22
C THR A 41 -2.91 0.91 17.36
N VAL A 42 -3.51 1.11 18.53
CA VAL A 42 -3.44 0.18 19.67
C VAL A 42 -4.70 -0.67 19.80
N ARG A 43 -5.74 -0.35 19.02
CA ARG A 43 -7.04 -1.01 19.05
C ARG A 43 -7.02 -2.33 18.27
N ASN A 44 -8.07 -3.13 18.46
CA ASN A 44 -8.21 -4.39 17.72
C ASN A 44 -8.63 -4.19 16.27
N TYR A 45 -9.32 -3.11 15.99
CA TYR A 45 -9.73 -2.66 14.66
C TYR A 45 -9.82 -1.15 14.63
N GLU A 46 -9.80 -0.55 13.44
CA GLU A 46 -10.15 0.85 13.20
C GLU A 46 -11.26 0.92 12.18
N ASP A 47 -12.23 1.78 12.42
CA ASP A 47 -13.33 2.06 11.52
C ASP A 47 -13.07 3.41 10.84
N TYR A 48 -12.90 3.36 9.53
CA TYR A 48 -12.73 4.54 8.70
C TYR A 48 -14.08 4.94 8.10
N LEU A 49 -14.48 6.16 8.35
CA LEU A 49 -15.71 6.73 7.80
C LEU A 49 -15.42 7.34 6.42
N ALA A 50 -16.11 6.86 5.41
CA ALA A 50 -16.18 7.50 4.11
C ALA A 50 -17.29 8.56 4.16
N GLY A 51 -16.95 9.79 4.51
CA GLY A 51 -17.91 10.88 4.68
C GLY A 51 -18.45 11.38 3.33
N VAL A 52 -19.76 11.57 3.24
CA VAL A 52 -20.43 12.06 2.02
C VAL A 52 -20.25 13.58 1.85
N GLY A 53 -20.01 14.32 2.93
CA GLY A 53 -19.88 15.78 2.93
C GLY A 53 -21.21 16.54 2.86
N LEU A 54 -21.13 17.85 2.69
CA LEU A 54 -22.29 18.73 2.52
C LEU A 54 -22.46 19.14 1.04
N PRO A 55 -23.68 19.46 0.58
CA PRO A 55 -23.91 19.95 -0.77
C PRO A 55 -23.35 21.37 -0.97
N VAL A 56 -23.48 21.88 -2.20
CA VAL A 56 -23.09 23.26 -2.55
C VAL A 56 -23.97 24.23 -1.76
N ALA A 57 -23.35 25.31 -1.25
CA ALA A 57 -24.11 26.38 -0.61
C ALA A 57 -25.12 27.00 -1.56
N VAL A 58 -26.32 27.24 -1.05
CA VAL A 58 -27.42 27.83 -1.81
C VAL A 58 -27.49 29.33 -1.55
N GLU A 59 -27.85 30.12 -2.56
CA GLU A 59 -28.05 31.53 -2.42
C GLU A 59 -29.15 31.82 -1.38
N LYS A 60 -28.86 32.72 -0.44
CA LYS A 60 -29.80 33.17 0.57
C LYS A 60 -30.40 34.53 0.16
N PRO A 61 -31.67 34.59 -0.25
CA PRO A 61 -32.35 35.86 -0.49
C PRO A 61 -32.49 36.69 0.80
N GLN A 62 -32.55 38.00 0.66
CA GLN A 62 -32.68 38.91 1.77
C GLN A 62 -33.99 38.62 2.56
N GLY A 63 -33.86 38.50 3.88
CA GLY A 63 -35.02 38.24 4.77
C GLY A 63 -35.44 36.76 4.86
N GLN A 64 -34.85 35.84 4.11
CA GLN A 64 -35.13 34.41 4.23
C GLN A 64 -34.15 33.69 5.20
N ASN A 65 -34.57 32.52 5.70
CA ASN A 65 -33.76 31.68 6.54
C ASN A 65 -32.60 31.03 5.75
N ILE A 66 -31.47 30.78 6.41
CA ILE A 66 -30.40 29.96 5.86
C ILE A 66 -30.93 28.53 5.74
N GLN A 67 -30.70 27.90 4.60
CA GLN A 67 -31.01 26.48 4.42
C GLN A 67 -29.98 25.65 5.20
N ALA A 68 -30.46 24.88 6.17
CA ALA A 68 -29.66 23.93 6.91
C ALA A 68 -29.68 22.58 6.25
N PHE A 69 -28.50 21.91 6.22
CA PHE A 69 -28.35 20.54 5.76
C PHE A 69 -27.75 19.73 6.89
N ASP A 70 -28.27 18.53 7.12
CA ASP A 70 -27.68 17.60 8.08
C ASP A 70 -26.45 16.92 7.46
N PRO A 71 -25.35 16.76 8.22
CA PRO A 71 -24.22 15.95 7.78
C PRO A 71 -24.68 14.51 7.60
N ILE A 72 -24.43 13.95 6.41
CA ILE A 72 -24.74 12.54 6.13
C ILE A 72 -23.51 11.73 6.52
N GLU A 73 -23.69 10.81 7.47
CA GLU A 73 -22.69 9.79 7.76
C GLU A 73 -22.63 8.81 6.61
N GLY A 74 -21.43 8.67 6.02
CA GLY A 74 -21.18 7.69 4.96
C GLY A 74 -21.02 6.28 5.52
N LEU A 75 -20.65 5.37 4.62
CA LEU A 75 -20.38 4.00 4.98
C LEU A 75 -19.01 3.87 5.67
N THR A 76 -18.91 2.93 6.60
CA THR A 76 -17.64 2.65 7.31
C THR A 76 -16.91 1.47 6.69
N LYS A 77 -15.59 1.59 6.61
CA LYS A 77 -14.70 0.47 6.29
C LYS A 77 -13.91 0.09 7.54
N ARG A 78 -14.05 -1.17 7.96
CA ARG A 78 -13.31 -1.70 9.11
C ARG A 78 -12.01 -2.34 8.65
N LEU A 79 -10.90 -1.91 9.25
CA LEU A 79 -9.59 -2.50 9.11
C LEU A 79 -9.22 -3.26 10.39
N THR A 80 -9.02 -4.57 10.26
CA THR A 80 -8.65 -5.44 11.38
C THR A 80 -7.23 -5.98 11.17
N PRO A 81 -6.23 -5.53 11.97
CA PRO A 81 -4.85 -6.00 11.84
C PRO A 81 -4.71 -7.49 12.09
N LYS A 82 -4.16 -8.21 11.11
CA LYS A 82 -3.81 -9.63 11.18
C LYS A 82 -2.42 -9.81 11.76
N VAL A 83 -2.15 -10.98 12.32
CA VAL A 83 -0.83 -11.36 12.84
C VAL A 83 -0.08 -12.12 11.77
N TYR A 84 1.15 -11.70 11.51
CA TYR A 84 2.09 -12.41 10.65
C TYR A 84 3.35 -12.69 11.47
N ALA A 85 3.80 -13.91 11.43
CA ALA A 85 4.96 -14.37 12.20
C ALA A 85 5.71 -15.45 11.42
N ILE A 86 7.02 -15.52 11.67
CA ILE A 86 7.89 -16.59 11.20
C ILE A 86 8.89 -16.90 12.30
N ALA A 87 9.36 -18.13 12.37
CA ALA A 87 10.32 -18.61 13.34
C ALA A 87 11.52 -19.27 12.65
N MET A 88 12.67 -19.18 13.31
CA MET A 88 13.88 -19.93 13.01
C MET A 88 14.27 -20.74 14.24
N GLU A 89 14.65 -21.98 14.04
CA GLU A 89 15.11 -22.89 15.08
C GLU A 89 16.60 -23.16 14.89
N VAL A 90 17.38 -23.13 15.98
CA VAL A 90 18.80 -23.42 16.00
C VAL A 90 19.10 -24.39 17.14
N SER A 91 19.64 -25.57 16.81
CA SER A 91 20.06 -26.53 17.84
C SER A 91 21.37 -26.09 18.49
N GLU A 92 21.59 -26.54 19.73
CA GLU A 92 22.82 -26.28 20.49
C GLU A 92 24.04 -26.87 19.76
N GLU A 93 23.88 -28.04 19.15
CA GLU A 93 24.94 -28.70 18.38
C GLU A 93 25.29 -27.89 17.12
N ALA A 94 24.29 -27.39 16.39
CA ALA A 94 24.54 -26.57 15.20
C ALA A 94 25.25 -25.24 15.53
N TRP A 95 24.99 -24.71 16.72
CA TRP A 95 25.69 -23.52 17.20
C TRP A 95 27.13 -23.79 17.57
N ASP A 96 27.40 -24.88 18.28
CA ASP A 96 28.73 -25.27 18.73
C ASP A 96 29.62 -25.67 17.55
N ASP A 97 29.02 -26.23 16.49
CA ASP A 97 29.72 -26.67 15.28
C ASP A 97 29.86 -25.54 14.23
N ASP A 98 29.32 -24.35 14.46
CA ASP A 98 29.40 -23.22 13.52
C ASP A 98 30.79 -22.55 13.50
N LEU A 99 31.72 -23.22 12.85
CA LEU A 99 33.10 -22.78 12.68
C LEU A 99 33.29 -21.55 11.79
N TYR A 100 32.24 -21.14 11.08
CA TYR A 100 32.27 -20.07 10.07
C TYR A 100 31.45 -18.83 10.42
N ALA A 101 31.13 -18.63 11.70
CA ALA A 101 30.31 -17.54 12.22
C ALA A 101 30.62 -16.14 11.64
N ASN A 102 31.86 -15.92 11.18
CA ASN A 102 32.31 -14.64 10.62
C ASN A 102 32.35 -14.59 9.06
N LYS A 103 32.11 -15.70 8.35
CA LYS A 103 32.30 -15.79 6.88
C LYS A 103 31.11 -16.33 6.08
N GLY A 104 29.95 -16.48 6.69
CA GLY A 104 28.76 -17.04 6.03
C GLY A 104 28.15 -18.16 6.90
N SER A 105 27.73 -17.80 8.09
CA SER A 105 27.03 -18.71 9.00
C SER A 105 25.59 -18.88 8.55
N ALA A 106 25.12 -20.12 8.46
CA ALA A 106 23.71 -20.44 8.21
C ALA A 106 22.78 -19.78 9.23
N ILE A 107 23.26 -19.59 10.46
CA ILE A 107 22.52 -18.92 11.53
C ILE A 107 22.37 -17.42 11.23
N ARG A 108 23.42 -16.76 10.76
CA ARG A 108 23.38 -15.36 10.36
C ARG A 108 22.47 -15.14 9.16
N ASP A 109 22.55 -16.01 8.17
CA ASP A 109 21.70 -15.97 6.97
C ASP A 109 20.25 -16.25 7.33
N GLY A 110 19.99 -17.17 8.26
CA GLY A 110 18.67 -17.42 8.83
C GLY A 110 18.12 -16.20 9.58
N ALA A 111 18.94 -15.50 10.36
CA ALA A 111 18.53 -14.27 11.05
C ALA A 111 18.18 -13.14 10.08
N ASN A 112 18.97 -12.97 9.00
CA ASN A 112 18.62 -12.06 7.90
C ASN A 112 17.32 -12.49 7.22
N GLY A 113 17.17 -13.80 6.96
CA GLY A 113 15.97 -14.38 6.38
C GLY A 113 14.69 -14.14 7.18
N LEU A 114 14.76 -14.10 8.53
CA LEU A 114 13.63 -13.70 9.37
C LEU A 114 13.19 -12.26 9.07
N ALA A 115 14.16 -11.34 9.01
CA ALA A 115 13.88 -9.93 8.72
C ALA A 115 13.29 -9.75 7.31
N ASP A 116 13.95 -10.37 6.32
CA ASP A 116 13.55 -10.28 4.91
C ASP A 116 12.17 -10.87 4.68
N SER A 117 11.88 -12.03 5.27
CA SER A 117 10.59 -12.71 5.10
C SER A 117 9.41 -11.89 5.64
N LEU A 118 9.57 -11.27 6.82
CA LEU A 118 8.49 -10.43 7.36
C LEU A 118 8.37 -9.11 6.60
N ALA A 119 9.49 -8.48 6.22
CA ALA A 119 9.47 -7.26 5.42
C ALA A 119 8.84 -7.50 4.04
N GLU A 120 9.19 -8.62 3.40
CA GLU A 120 8.56 -9.04 2.14
C GLU A 120 7.05 -9.24 2.28
N ARG A 121 6.62 -9.87 3.37
CA ARG A 121 5.18 -10.03 3.64
C ARG A 121 4.46 -8.70 3.81
N VAL A 122 5.10 -7.72 4.43
CA VAL A 122 4.55 -6.35 4.55
C VAL A 122 4.36 -5.72 3.18
N GLU A 123 5.37 -5.81 2.31
CA GLU A 123 5.29 -5.27 0.95
C GLU A 123 4.22 -5.98 0.12
N ILE A 124 4.18 -7.31 0.11
CA ILE A 124 3.16 -8.09 -0.62
C ILE A 124 1.75 -7.68 -0.19
N GLU A 125 1.47 -7.63 1.11
CA GLU A 125 0.13 -7.23 1.58
C GLU A 125 -0.20 -5.78 1.24
N ALA A 126 0.78 -4.89 1.29
CA ALA A 126 0.60 -3.47 0.99
C ALA A 126 0.33 -3.19 -0.50
N HIS A 127 0.88 -4.03 -1.39
CA HIS A 127 0.73 -3.88 -2.84
C HIS A 127 -0.52 -4.56 -3.40
N ARG A 128 -1.15 -5.47 -2.68
CA ARG A 128 -2.36 -6.19 -3.15
C ARG A 128 -3.46 -5.30 -3.73
N PRO A 129 -3.79 -4.11 -3.17
CA PRO A 129 -4.75 -3.20 -3.80
C PRO A 129 -4.31 -2.63 -5.15
N TRP A 130 -3.01 -2.70 -5.46
CA TRP A 130 -2.38 -2.16 -6.67
C TRP A 130 -2.08 -3.22 -7.73
N THR A 131 -2.46 -4.47 -7.47
CA THR A 131 -2.37 -5.59 -8.42
C THR A 131 -3.74 -5.86 -9.05
N VAL A 132 -3.84 -6.93 -9.85
CA VAL A 132 -5.11 -7.44 -10.42
C VAL A 132 -6.21 -7.57 -9.35
N GLU A 133 -5.84 -7.85 -8.09
CA GLU A 133 -6.79 -7.97 -6.99
C GLU A 133 -7.55 -6.64 -6.72
N GLY A 134 -6.93 -5.49 -7.00
CA GLY A 134 -7.57 -4.18 -6.86
C GLY A 134 -8.67 -3.91 -7.89
N PHE A 135 -8.68 -4.64 -8.99
CA PHE A 135 -9.69 -4.54 -10.06
C PHE A 135 -10.83 -5.55 -9.91
N ASN A 136 -10.73 -6.47 -8.94
CA ASN A 136 -11.67 -7.56 -8.72
C ASN A 136 -12.47 -7.36 -7.43
N THR A 137 -13.67 -7.96 -7.40
CA THR A 137 -14.53 -8.03 -6.22
C THR A 137 -14.55 -9.41 -5.56
N SER A 138 -13.79 -10.36 -6.09
CA SER A 138 -13.72 -11.74 -5.61
C SER A 138 -12.27 -12.21 -5.53
N GLY A 139 -11.99 -13.18 -4.66
CA GLY A 139 -10.66 -13.74 -4.48
C GLY A 139 -10.27 -13.90 -3.00
N SER A 140 -9.02 -14.30 -2.74
CA SER A 140 -8.49 -14.49 -1.37
C SER A 140 -8.31 -13.18 -0.60
N PHE A 141 -8.05 -12.11 -1.31
CA PHE A 141 -8.07 -10.73 -0.86
C PHE A 141 -8.80 -9.91 -1.91
N TRP A 142 -9.81 -9.18 -1.51
CA TRP A 142 -10.54 -8.29 -2.40
C TRP A 142 -10.79 -6.98 -1.62
N PRO A 143 -10.12 -5.92 -2.03
CA PRO A 143 -10.27 -4.62 -1.41
C PRO A 143 -11.60 -3.98 -1.86
N VAL A 144 -12.73 -4.62 -1.46
CA VAL A 144 -14.06 -4.07 -1.73
C VAL A 144 -14.24 -2.81 -0.91
N LEU A 145 -14.61 -1.77 -1.61
CA LEU A 145 -14.94 -0.49 -1.02
C LEU A 145 -16.31 -0.51 -0.32
N PRO A 146 -16.65 0.50 0.48
CA PRO A 146 -17.97 0.61 1.10
C PRO A 146 -19.14 0.64 0.11
N ASP A 147 -18.91 1.02 -1.15
CA ASP A 147 -19.88 0.99 -2.25
C ASP A 147 -20.05 -0.38 -2.91
N ASN A 148 -19.44 -1.43 -2.36
CA ASN A 148 -19.37 -2.79 -2.91
C ASN A 148 -18.66 -2.91 -4.27
N SER A 149 -17.93 -1.90 -4.69
CA SER A 149 -17.12 -1.93 -5.91
C SER A 149 -15.69 -2.35 -5.62
N ALA A 150 -14.95 -2.79 -6.65
CA ALA A 150 -13.51 -2.96 -6.57
C ALA A 150 -12.82 -1.61 -6.35
N PHE A 151 -11.58 -1.62 -5.89
CA PHE A 151 -10.81 -0.38 -5.68
C PHE A 151 -10.65 0.42 -6.98
N PHE A 152 -10.34 -0.27 -8.08
CA PHE A 152 -10.36 0.30 -9.42
C PHE A 152 -11.57 -0.22 -10.18
N SER A 153 -12.54 0.66 -10.40
CA SER A 153 -13.78 0.32 -11.11
C SER A 153 -14.15 1.41 -12.10
N ALA A 154 -14.74 1.01 -13.21
CA ALA A 154 -15.28 1.95 -14.18
C ALA A 154 -16.55 2.67 -13.67
N SER A 155 -17.15 2.17 -12.58
CA SER A 155 -18.41 2.68 -12.04
C SER A 155 -18.42 2.59 -10.52
N HIS A 156 -18.32 3.73 -9.85
CA HIS A 156 -18.57 3.90 -8.43
C HIS A 156 -19.84 4.69 -8.22
N SER A 157 -20.78 4.12 -7.49
CA SER A 157 -21.98 4.82 -7.09
C SER A 157 -21.69 5.76 -5.92
N PRO A 158 -22.35 6.93 -5.85
CA PRO A 158 -22.24 7.78 -4.67
C PRO A 158 -22.65 7.01 -3.41
N LEU A 159 -21.93 7.23 -2.31
CA LEU A 159 -22.27 6.63 -1.02
C LEU A 159 -23.66 7.05 -0.58
N PHE A 160 -24.24 6.30 0.35
CA PHE A 160 -25.59 6.48 0.85
C PHE A 160 -25.94 7.96 1.13
N GLY A 161 -27.02 8.46 0.50
CA GLY A 161 -27.43 9.86 0.60
C GLY A 161 -26.66 10.84 -0.28
N GLY A 162 -25.66 10.40 -1.02
CA GLY A 162 -24.95 11.23 -2.00
C GLY A 162 -25.80 11.48 -3.26
N VAL A 163 -25.75 12.71 -3.77
CA VAL A 163 -26.41 13.13 -5.01
C VAL A 163 -25.44 13.35 -6.17
N GLY A 164 -24.16 12.98 -5.97
CA GLY A 164 -23.13 13.08 -6.96
C GLY A 164 -23.33 12.14 -8.16
N PRO A 165 -22.59 12.36 -9.24
CA PRO A 165 -22.65 11.49 -10.41
C PRO A 165 -21.94 10.15 -10.12
N ILE A 166 -22.37 9.11 -10.83
CA ILE A 166 -21.61 7.86 -10.94
C ILE A 166 -20.29 8.19 -11.65
N GLN A 167 -19.17 7.74 -11.12
CA GLN A 167 -17.82 7.99 -11.63
C GLN A 167 -16.99 6.72 -11.60
N GLY A 168 -15.92 6.68 -12.37
CA GLY A 168 -14.97 5.57 -12.34
C GLY A 168 -13.54 6.08 -12.19
N ASN A 169 -12.69 5.27 -11.61
CA ASN A 169 -11.25 5.46 -11.52
C ASN A 169 -10.47 4.43 -12.35
N ARG A 170 -11.16 3.79 -13.27
CA ARG A 170 -10.66 2.85 -14.29
C ARG A 170 -11.22 3.27 -15.65
N PRO A 171 -10.48 3.14 -16.76
CA PRO A 171 -11.04 3.36 -18.08
C PRO A 171 -12.14 2.33 -18.39
N SER A 172 -13.04 2.66 -19.31
CA SER A 172 -14.08 1.72 -19.78
C SER A 172 -13.51 0.53 -20.54
N THR A 173 -12.36 0.73 -21.17
CA THR A 173 -11.54 -0.30 -21.82
C THR A 173 -10.12 -0.04 -21.39
N ASP A 174 -9.51 -1.04 -20.77
CA ASP A 174 -8.13 -0.94 -20.31
C ASP A 174 -7.19 -0.77 -21.51
N ALA A 175 -6.11 -0.09 -21.30
CA ALA A 175 -5.11 0.21 -22.33
C ALA A 175 -3.73 0.33 -21.68
N ASP A 176 -2.71 -0.08 -22.43
CA ASP A 176 -1.32 0.05 -22.04
C ASP A 176 -0.93 1.52 -21.84
N LEU A 177 0.15 1.72 -21.12
CA LEU A 177 0.69 3.05 -20.89
C LEU A 177 1.15 3.69 -22.21
N SER A 178 0.47 4.73 -22.61
CA SER A 178 0.80 5.57 -23.76
C SER A 178 0.49 7.04 -23.46
N ILE A 179 0.97 7.95 -24.28
CA ILE A 179 0.61 9.38 -24.15
C ILE A 179 -0.90 9.57 -24.19
N THR A 180 -1.60 8.82 -25.03
CA THR A 180 -3.04 8.96 -25.22
C THR A 180 -3.80 8.43 -24.01
N SER A 181 -3.48 7.22 -23.52
CA SER A 181 -4.11 6.62 -22.35
C SER A 181 -3.81 7.43 -21.08
N LEU A 182 -2.56 7.88 -20.91
CA LEU A 182 -2.16 8.74 -19.79
C LEU A 182 -2.94 10.06 -19.77
N ARG A 183 -3.08 10.73 -20.92
CA ARG A 183 -3.87 11.98 -21.02
C ARG A 183 -5.34 11.75 -20.73
N ALA A 184 -5.91 10.65 -21.21
CA ALA A 184 -7.30 10.29 -20.91
C ALA A 184 -7.49 10.09 -19.38
N GLY A 185 -6.59 9.36 -18.73
CA GLY A 185 -6.56 9.18 -17.27
C GLY A 185 -6.43 10.51 -16.52
N LEU A 186 -5.52 11.39 -16.93
CA LEU A 186 -5.33 12.72 -16.34
C LEU A 186 -6.59 13.60 -16.47
N ILE A 187 -7.27 13.54 -17.61
CA ILE A 187 -8.52 14.29 -17.84
C ILE A 187 -9.62 13.75 -16.93
N GLN A 188 -9.77 12.43 -16.83
CA GLN A 188 -10.75 11.79 -15.97
C GLN A 188 -10.48 12.11 -14.51
N PHE A 189 -9.24 12.01 -14.07
CA PHE A 189 -8.79 12.33 -12.73
C PHE A 189 -9.16 13.76 -12.31
N ARG A 190 -8.95 14.73 -13.21
CA ARG A 190 -9.30 16.13 -12.96
C ARG A 190 -10.80 16.43 -12.89
N LYS A 191 -11.63 15.49 -13.36
CA LYS A 191 -13.11 15.61 -13.33
C LYS A 191 -13.72 15.05 -12.05
N TYR A 192 -12.94 14.42 -11.17
CA TYR A 192 -13.45 13.81 -9.95
C TYR A 192 -14.22 14.78 -9.08
N LYS A 193 -15.31 14.25 -8.55
CA LYS A 193 -16.22 14.94 -7.62
C LYS A 193 -16.44 14.02 -6.41
N ASN A 194 -16.78 14.65 -5.28
CA ASN A 194 -17.23 13.88 -4.12
C ASN A 194 -18.67 13.36 -4.32
N ASP A 195 -19.17 12.64 -3.33
CA ASP A 195 -20.52 12.06 -3.35
C ASP A 195 -21.64 13.10 -3.37
N GLN A 196 -21.36 14.37 -3.07
CA GLN A 196 -22.26 15.51 -3.23
C GLN A 196 -22.08 16.29 -4.53
N GLY A 197 -21.26 15.80 -5.45
CA GLY A 197 -21.00 16.44 -6.73
C GLY A 197 -20.03 17.62 -6.68
N LEU A 198 -19.39 17.89 -5.53
CA LEU A 198 -18.38 18.94 -5.39
C LEU A 198 -17.03 18.49 -5.95
N ARG A 199 -16.31 19.39 -6.57
CA ARG A 199 -14.93 19.18 -6.98
C ARG A 199 -13.98 19.36 -5.80
N ILE A 200 -13.02 18.46 -5.65
CA ILE A 200 -12.01 18.51 -4.60
C ILE A 200 -10.64 18.69 -5.25
N PRO A 201 -10.12 19.93 -5.37
CA PRO A 201 -8.86 20.20 -6.07
C PRO A 201 -7.67 19.40 -5.56
N ALA A 202 -7.58 19.17 -4.24
CA ALA A 202 -6.48 18.42 -3.63
C ALA A 202 -6.43 16.93 -4.03
N ILE A 203 -7.57 16.36 -4.40
CA ILE A 203 -7.70 14.96 -4.83
C ILE A 203 -7.61 14.85 -6.37
N SER A 204 -8.00 15.90 -7.08
CA SER A 204 -8.10 15.92 -8.53
C SER A 204 -6.78 16.25 -9.25
N GLN A 205 -5.66 16.27 -8.54
CA GLN A 205 -4.32 16.52 -9.09
C GLN A 205 -3.42 15.32 -8.84
N PRO A 206 -3.20 14.44 -9.81
CA PRO A 206 -2.26 13.36 -9.67
C PRO A 206 -0.84 13.92 -9.60
N THR A 207 -0.04 13.34 -8.72
CA THR A 207 1.36 13.72 -8.49
C THR A 207 2.32 12.62 -8.85
N THR A 208 1.87 11.38 -8.82
CA THR A 208 2.71 10.19 -9.00
C THR A 208 2.11 9.29 -10.08
N LEU A 209 2.96 8.83 -10.97
CA LEU A 209 2.70 7.74 -11.91
C LEU A 209 3.42 6.50 -11.37
N ILE A 210 2.67 5.43 -11.11
CA ILE A 210 3.18 4.16 -10.62
C ILE A 210 3.15 3.19 -11.79
N VAL A 211 4.28 2.53 -12.04
CA VAL A 211 4.47 1.62 -13.17
C VAL A 211 5.24 0.38 -12.76
N SER A 212 5.10 -0.69 -13.52
CA SER A 212 5.94 -1.88 -13.42
C SER A 212 7.39 -1.57 -13.86
N PRO A 213 8.37 -2.41 -13.52
CA PRO A 213 9.73 -2.30 -14.02
C PRO A 213 9.81 -2.37 -15.56
N ASP A 214 8.92 -3.11 -16.21
CA ASP A 214 8.90 -3.28 -17.66
C ASP A 214 8.50 -1.98 -18.38
N ASP A 215 7.60 -1.20 -17.77
CA ASP A 215 7.15 0.09 -18.30
C ASP A 215 7.98 1.31 -17.84
N GLU A 216 9.06 1.10 -17.10
CA GLU A 216 9.91 2.19 -16.58
C GLU A 216 10.39 3.13 -17.68
N TYR A 217 10.99 2.59 -18.74
CA TYR A 217 11.57 3.39 -19.83
C TYR A 217 10.49 4.09 -20.64
N ASN A 218 9.37 3.40 -20.91
CA ASN A 218 8.21 3.96 -21.58
C ASN A 218 7.65 5.16 -20.79
N ALA A 219 7.49 5.03 -19.49
CA ALA A 219 7.05 6.10 -18.60
C ALA A 219 8.02 7.30 -18.60
N MET A 220 9.33 7.02 -18.61
CA MET A 220 10.35 8.06 -18.69
C MET A 220 10.32 8.81 -20.03
N GLU A 221 10.15 8.11 -21.14
CA GLU A 221 10.02 8.72 -22.47
C GLU A 221 8.78 9.61 -22.56
N ILE A 222 7.63 9.14 -22.04
CA ILE A 222 6.39 9.89 -22.06
C ILE A 222 6.48 11.18 -21.22
N ILE A 223 7.11 11.13 -20.06
CA ILE A 223 7.11 12.26 -19.11
C ILE A 223 8.28 13.21 -19.33
N LYS A 224 9.49 12.68 -19.58
CA LYS A 224 10.72 13.49 -19.65
C LYS A 224 11.06 13.98 -21.04
N SER A 225 10.48 13.41 -22.10
CA SER A 225 10.76 13.87 -23.46
C SER A 225 10.24 15.30 -23.67
N PRO A 226 11.04 16.23 -24.20
CA PRO A 226 10.60 17.59 -24.55
C PRO A 226 9.66 17.61 -25.75
N GLU A 227 9.80 16.63 -26.66
CA GLU A 227 8.95 16.44 -27.83
C GLU A 227 8.08 15.19 -27.64
N ARG A 228 6.96 15.13 -28.31
CA ARG A 228 6.07 13.96 -28.26
C ARG A 228 6.74 12.75 -28.93
N PRO A 229 6.94 11.63 -28.21
CA PRO A 229 7.58 10.44 -28.79
C PRO A 229 6.70 9.70 -29.81
N ASP A 230 5.37 9.94 -29.80
CA ASP A 230 4.39 9.28 -30.68
C ASP A 230 4.21 9.97 -32.05
N THR A 231 4.92 11.07 -32.34
CA THR A 231 4.77 11.79 -33.61
C THR A 231 6.10 12.24 -34.18
N ALA A 232 6.23 12.16 -35.52
CA ALA A 232 7.39 12.64 -36.23
C ALA A 232 7.45 14.21 -36.38
N ASN A 233 6.39 14.90 -35.97
CA ASN A 233 6.21 16.36 -36.22
C ASN A 233 6.83 17.26 -35.14
N ARG A 234 7.65 16.73 -34.24
CA ARG A 234 8.30 17.47 -33.13
C ARG A 234 7.33 18.33 -32.31
N ALA A 235 6.10 17.84 -32.12
CA ALA A 235 5.12 18.53 -31.31
C ALA A 235 5.60 18.58 -29.85
N ILE A 236 5.42 19.72 -29.19
CA ILE A 236 5.81 19.90 -27.77
C ILE A 236 5.04 18.92 -26.90
N ASN A 237 5.75 18.27 -26.01
CA ASN A 237 5.13 17.42 -25.00
C ASN A 237 4.55 18.30 -23.89
N VAL A 238 3.22 18.38 -23.81
CA VAL A 238 2.48 19.12 -22.77
C VAL A 238 2.00 18.23 -21.62
N THR A 239 2.52 17.00 -21.54
CA THR A 239 2.21 16.11 -20.42
C THR A 239 2.77 16.71 -19.14
N PRO A 240 1.97 16.82 -18.05
CA PRO A 240 2.46 17.41 -16.81
C PRO A 240 3.57 16.56 -16.22
N SER A 241 4.52 17.21 -15.54
CA SER A 241 5.58 16.54 -14.81
C SER A 241 4.95 15.75 -13.64
N LEU A 242 5.06 14.43 -13.70
CA LEU A 242 4.66 13.50 -12.64
C LEU A 242 5.92 12.87 -12.04
N SER A 243 5.88 12.54 -10.76
CA SER A 243 6.89 11.68 -10.15
C SER A 243 6.65 10.25 -10.62
N ILE A 244 7.67 9.61 -11.18
CA ILE A 244 7.58 8.20 -11.58
C ILE A 244 8.01 7.35 -10.39
N LEU A 245 7.16 6.44 -9.98
CA LEU A 245 7.45 5.40 -9.01
C LEU A 245 7.47 4.05 -9.73
N VAL A 246 8.65 3.48 -9.89
CA VAL A 246 8.82 2.13 -10.41
C VAL A 246 8.68 1.16 -9.25
N ASP A 247 7.70 0.28 -9.34
CA ASP A 247 7.35 -0.64 -8.27
C ASP A 247 7.65 -2.09 -8.68
N PRO A 248 8.64 -2.73 -8.06
CA PRO A 248 9.03 -4.10 -8.39
C PRO A 248 7.97 -5.15 -8.02
N TYR A 249 6.99 -4.81 -7.18
CA TYR A 249 5.90 -5.71 -6.80
C TYR A 249 4.75 -5.76 -7.82
N LEU A 250 4.83 -4.96 -8.87
CA LEU A 250 3.93 -5.01 -10.03
C LEU A 250 4.45 -5.92 -11.14
N SER A 251 5.47 -6.75 -10.89
CA SER A 251 6.07 -7.63 -11.90
C SER A 251 5.12 -8.67 -12.48
N ASP A 252 4.08 -9.06 -11.74
CA ASP A 252 3.07 -10.01 -12.20
C ASP A 252 1.99 -9.35 -13.09
N ASP A 253 1.91 -8.01 -13.06
CA ASP A 253 1.00 -7.17 -13.85
C ASP A 253 1.82 -6.17 -14.66
N THR A 254 2.55 -6.67 -15.65
CA THR A 254 3.58 -5.93 -16.39
C THR A 254 3.07 -4.67 -17.09
N ASP A 255 1.81 -4.69 -17.55
CA ASP A 255 1.19 -3.62 -18.34
C ASP A 255 0.30 -2.69 -17.49
N ALA A 256 0.18 -2.99 -16.19
CA ALA A 256 -0.64 -2.18 -15.29
C ALA A 256 0.07 -0.88 -14.91
N TRP A 257 -0.67 0.21 -14.93
CA TRP A 257 -0.18 1.52 -14.52
C TRP A 257 -1.23 2.28 -13.72
N PHE A 258 -0.76 3.14 -12.79
CA PHE A 258 -1.62 3.85 -11.88
C PHE A 258 -1.23 5.32 -11.75
N LEU A 259 -2.24 6.17 -11.50
CA LEU A 259 -2.05 7.56 -11.10
C LEU A 259 -2.51 7.73 -9.66
N GLN A 260 -1.71 8.42 -8.87
CA GLN A 260 -2.03 8.73 -7.49
C GLN A 260 -1.87 10.22 -7.20
N ALA A 261 -2.83 10.78 -6.45
CA ALA A 261 -2.72 12.11 -5.88
C ALA A 261 -2.00 12.07 -4.53
N LYS A 262 -1.43 13.19 -4.12
CA LYS A 262 -0.86 13.33 -2.78
C LYS A 262 -1.88 13.04 -1.66
N LYS A 263 -3.15 13.40 -1.87
CA LYS A 263 -4.25 13.07 -0.97
C LYS A 263 -5.05 11.91 -1.57
N HIS A 264 -4.94 10.75 -0.97
CA HIS A 264 -5.64 9.54 -1.35
C HIS A 264 -6.11 8.78 -0.10
N TYR A 265 -6.90 7.72 -0.29
CA TYR A 265 -7.54 6.97 0.80
C TYR A 265 -7.13 5.49 0.84
N ALA A 266 -5.94 5.17 0.38
CA ALA A 266 -5.33 3.86 0.63
C ALA A 266 -4.57 3.92 1.95
N TYR A 267 -4.88 3.02 2.91
CA TYR A 267 -4.32 3.03 4.25
C TYR A 267 -3.61 1.72 4.55
N PHE A 268 -2.45 1.86 5.20
CA PHE A 268 -1.73 0.75 5.81
C PHE A 268 -1.67 0.96 7.32
N LEU A 269 -2.29 0.05 8.07
CA LEU A 269 -2.51 0.18 9.51
C LEU A 269 -1.61 -0.76 10.28
N TRP A 270 -0.67 -0.20 11.03
CA TRP A 270 0.15 -0.94 11.98
C TRP A 270 -0.52 -1.03 13.35
N ARG A 271 -0.62 -2.24 13.90
CA ARG A 271 -0.93 -2.43 15.32
C ARG A 271 0.32 -2.77 16.13
N LYS A 272 1.23 -3.57 15.57
CA LYS A 272 2.51 -3.93 16.17
C LYS A 272 3.57 -3.97 15.08
N ARG A 273 4.58 -3.14 15.23
CA ARG A 273 5.77 -3.18 14.37
C ARG A 273 6.51 -4.49 14.56
N PRO A 274 7.39 -4.91 13.64
CA PRO A 274 8.19 -6.11 13.77
C PRO A 274 8.87 -6.19 15.13
N VAL A 275 8.64 -7.28 15.87
CA VAL A 275 9.27 -7.56 17.16
C VAL A 275 9.88 -8.94 17.10
N LEU A 276 11.18 -9.00 17.40
CA LEU A 276 11.92 -10.24 17.58
C LEU A 276 11.77 -10.71 19.02
N ASP A 277 11.42 -11.98 19.18
CA ASP A 277 11.40 -12.69 20.47
C ASP A 277 12.23 -13.97 20.37
N SER A 278 12.77 -14.43 21.49
CA SER A 278 13.65 -15.59 21.55
C SER A 278 13.37 -16.39 22.80
N PHE A 279 13.16 -17.69 22.66
CA PHE A 279 12.92 -18.62 23.74
C PHE A 279 13.54 -19.99 23.48
N ASP A 280 13.80 -20.76 24.55
CA ASP A 280 14.39 -22.08 24.50
C ASP A 280 13.34 -23.18 24.57
N ASP A 281 13.41 -24.16 23.68
CA ASP A 281 12.84 -25.49 23.97
C ASP A 281 13.89 -26.37 24.67
N ARG A 282 13.76 -26.45 25.98
CA ARG A 282 14.70 -27.19 26.84
C ARG A 282 14.70 -28.71 26.62
N ARG A 283 13.62 -29.25 26.04
CA ARG A 283 13.53 -30.68 25.74
C ARG A 283 14.32 -31.03 24.48
N ALA A 284 14.19 -30.21 23.46
CA ALA A 284 14.87 -30.42 22.21
C ALA A 284 16.27 -29.78 22.16
N ARG A 285 16.66 -28.98 23.18
CA ARG A 285 17.91 -28.18 23.20
C ARG A 285 18.01 -27.28 21.95
N VAL A 286 16.90 -26.59 21.65
CA VAL A 286 16.76 -25.73 20.47
C VAL A 286 16.43 -24.33 20.95
N ALA A 287 17.14 -23.32 20.38
CA ALA A 287 16.79 -21.93 20.50
C ALA A 287 15.82 -21.57 19.37
N ILE A 288 14.68 -20.97 19.72
CA ILE A 288 13.66 -20.53 18.76
C ILE A 288 13.64 -19.01 18.74
N HIS A 289 13.90 -18.45 17.57
CA HIS A 289 13.85 -17.01 17.31
C HIS A 289 12.66 -16.70 16.42
N THR A 290 11.75 -15.87 16.91
CA THR A 290 10.51 -15.53 16.20
C THR A 290 10.48 -14.04 15.89
N ILE A 291 10.05 -13.68 14.69
CA ILE A 291 9.69 -12.30 14.36
C ILE A 291 8.18 -12.22 14.10
N LEU A 292 7.54 -11.23 14.69
CA LEU A 292 6.10 -11.06 14.63
C LEU A 292 5.74 -9.61 14.34
N GLY A 293 4.81 -9.40 13.41
CA GLY A 293 4.19 -8.11 13.11
C GLY A 293 2.66 -8.22 13.07
N ARG A 294 1.95 -7.12 13.36
CA ARG A 294 0.49 -7.05 13.21
C ARG A 294 0.14 -5.83 12.39
N PHE A 295 -0.49 -6.05 11.25
CA PHE A 295 -0.88 -4.98 10.32
C PHE A 295 -2.08 -5.38 9.48
N SER A 296 -2.66 -4.40 8.83
CA SER A 296 -3.73 -4.55 7.85
C SER A 296 -3.57 -3.50 6.77
N ASN A 297 -4.02 -3.81 5.56
CA ASN A 297 -4.06 -2.89 4.44
C ASN A 297 -5.45 -2.92 3.80
N ALA A 298 -6.03 -1.76 3.54
CA ALA A 298 -7.21 -1.66 2.69
C ALA A 298 -7.40 -0.22 2.18
N PRO A 299 -7.90 -0.04 0.96
CA PRO A 299 -8.45 1.21 0.51
C PRO A 299 -9.79 1.46 1.20
N VAL A 300 -10.03 2.72 1.58
CA VAL A 300 -11.29 3.18 2.20
C VAL A 300 -12.18 3.84 1.16
N HIS A 301 -11.58 4.55 0.22
CA HIS A 301 -12.25 5.25 -0.86
C HIS A 301 -11.40 5.23 -2.13
N TRP A 302 -12.03 5.21 -3.30
CA TRP A 302 -11.36 5.20 -4.60
C TRP A 302 -10.75 6.54 -5.00
N LEU A 303 -11.30 7.66 -4.48
CA LEU A 303 -10.85 9.01 -4.82
C LEU A 303 -9.35 9.21 -4.54
N GLY A 304 -8.69 9.89 -5.48
CA GLY A 304 -7.25 10.14 -5.42
C GLY A 304 -6.39 9.05 -6.07
N ASN A 305 -7.03 8.05 -6.69
CA ASN A 305 -6.36 6.97 -7.40
C ASN A 305 -7.06 6.70 -8.73
N TYR A 306 -6.29 6.28 -9.74
CA TYR A 306 -6.77 5.84 -11.04
C TYR A 306 -5.87 4.70 -11.51
N GLY A 307 -6.40 3.70 -12.17
CA GLY A 307 -5.62 2.56 -12.64
C GLY A 307 -6.17 1.94 -13.92
N SER A 308 -5.29 1.34 -14.69
CA SER A 308 -5.57 0.49 -15.85
C SER A 308 -4.75 -0.78 -15.72
N THR A 309 -5.33 -1.92 -16.08
CA THR A 309 -4.60 -3.21 -16.10
C THR A 309 -3.72 -3.38 -17.33
N GLY A 310 -3.74 -2.43 -18.28
CA GLY A 310 -3.19 -2.65 -19.60
C GLY A 310 -4.14 -3.43 -20.51
N ALA A 311 -3.71 -3.77 -21.73
CA ALA A 311 -4.50 -4.46 -22.76
C ALA A 311 -3.97 -5.86 -23.03
#